data_742d7516a2fe0613e1b8853736849b2f
#
_entry.id   742d7516a2fe0613e1b8853736849b2f
#
_cell.length_a   1.000
_cell.length_b   1.000
_cell.length_c   1.000
_cell.angle_alpha   90.00
_cell.angle_beta   90.00
_cell.angle_gamma   90.00
#
_symmetry.space_group_name_H-M   'P 1'
#
loop_
_entity.id
_entity.type
_entity.pdbx_description
1 polymer ?
#
loop_
_entity_poly.entity_id
_entity_poly.type
_entity_poly.pdbx_seq_one_letter_code
_entity_poly.pdbx_strand_id
1 'polypeptide(L)'
;MTGTFLVTATPFICGNTVKGSVHVDNVTGTPEFTIGDPNSPNFGCPGNTITGSLHMSHSSVFAVESNTIGGSVLLDADTLELNGNISNGSLMCSDGTVILPGEPGDPTGNTVHGKNTCS
;
A
#
# COMPACT_ATOMS: atom_id res chain seq x y z
N MET A 1 -7.76 9.33 12.21
CA MET A 1 -8.34 8.01 12.49
C MET A 1 -7.46 7.28 13.49
N THR A 2 -8.04 6.64 14.47
CA THR A 2 -7.30 5.96 15.54
C THR A 2 -7.78 4.52 15.66
N GLY A 3 -6.85 3.60 15.93
CA GLY A 3 -7.12 2.16 16.07
C GLY A 3 -6.85 1.41 14.78
N THR A 4 -7.41 0.20 14.67
CA THR A 4 -7.30 -0.62 13.46
C THR A 4 -8.41 -0.25 12.50
N PHE A 5 -8.04 0.03 11.25
CA PHE A 5 -8.98 0.34 10.19
C PHE A 5 -9.07 -0.86 9.25
N LEU A 6 -10.24 -1.50 9.23
CA LEU A 6 -10.48 -2.65 8.37
C LEU A 6 -11.17 -2.21 7.09
N VAL A 7 -10.58 -2.55 5.95
CA VAL A 7 -11.10 -2.23 4.63
C VAL A 7 -11.56 -3.51 3.95
N THR A 8 -12.84 -3.57 3.61
CA THR A 8 -13.45 -4.75 2.98
C THR A 8 -14.18 -4.43 1.68
N ALA A 9 -14.13 -3.18 1.23
CA ALA A 9 -14.74 -2.75 -0.02
C ALA A 9 -13.75 -1.89 -0.79
N THR A 10 -14.00 -1.62 -2.05
CA THR A 10 -13.05 -0.92 -2.94
C THR A 10 -13.03 0.59 -2.71
N PRO A 11 -12.25 1.13 -1.79
CA PRO A 11 -12.07 2.57 -1.65
C PRO A 11 -10.75 3.00 -2.26
N PHE A 12 -10.63 4.29 -2.44
CA PHE A 12 -9.33 4.92 -2.60
C PHE A 12 -8.90 5.41 -1.22
N ILE A 13 -7.74 4.99 -0.77
CA ILE A 13 -7.19 5.44 0.52
C ILE A 13 -6.11 6.46 0.22
N CYS A 14 -6.45 7.73 0.40
CA CYS A 14 -5.61 8.84 -0.03
C CYS A 14 -5.47 9.88 1.08
N GLY A 15 -4.24 10.29 1.37
CA GLY A 15 -3.97 11.42 2.25
C GLY A 15 -4.45 11.27 3.69
N ASN A 16 -4.60 10.06 4.18
CA ASN A 16 -5.07 9.83 5.54
C ASN A 16 -3.91 9.75 6.52
N THR A 17 -4.18 10.16 7.75
CA THR A 17 -3.31 9.90 8.89
C THR A 17 -4.02 8.91 9.80
N VAL A 18 -3.46 7.73 9.95
CA VAL A 18 -4.03 6.66 10.76
C VAL A 18 -3.13 6.42 11.95
N LYS A 19 -3.65 6.64 13.15
CA LYS A 19 -2.95 6.31 14.39
C LYS A 19 -3.34 4.90 14.79
N GLY A 20 -2.60 3.94 14.27
CA GLY A 20 -2.90 2.52 14.41
C GLY A 20 -2.54 1.81 13.12
N SER A 21 -3.21 0.72 12.84
CA SER A 21 -2.94 -0.12 11.69
C SER A 21 -4.08 -0.09 10.68
N VAL A 22 -3.74 -0.42 9.44
CA VAL A 22 -4.73 -0.59 8.37
C VAL A 22 -4.70 -2.05 7.93
N HIS A 23 -5.85 -2.68 7.94
CA HIS A 23 -6.03 -4.03 7.42
C HIS A 23 -6.94 -3.96 6.20
N VAL A 24 -6.45 -4.52 5.10
CA VAL A 24 -7.23 -4.67 3.87
C VAL A 24 -7.47 -6.14 3.68
N ASP A 25 -8.73 -6.56 3.67
CA ASP A 25 -9.07 -7.96 3.62
C ASP A 25 -10.11 -8.22 2.54
N ASN A 26 -9.76 -9.12 1.63
CA ASN A 26 -10.68 -9.66 0.64
C ASN A 26 -11.29 -8.61 -0.30
N VAL A 27 -10.54 -7.56 -0.59
CA VAL A 27 -10.97 -6.53 -1.53
C VAL A 27 -10.60 -6.98 -2.93
N THR A 28 -11.58 -7.43 -3.68
CA THR A 28 -11.39 -7.97 -5.03
C THR A 28 -12.35 -7.29 -5.99
N GLY A 29 -12.00 -7.33 -7.26
CA GLY A 29 -12.85 -6.82 -8.31
C GLY A 29 -12.43 -5.47 -8.85
N THR A 30 -13.35 -4.81 -9.53
CA THR A 30 -13.15 -3.52 -10.17
C THR A 30 -14.12 -2.49 -9.60
N PRO A 31 -13.78 -1.20 -9.60
CA PRO A 31 -12.58 -0.58 -10.12
C PRO A 31 -11.36 -0.85 -9.25
N GLU A 32 -10.22 -0.44 -9.75
CA GLU A 32 -8.94 -0.64 -9.10
C GLU A 32 -8.89 0.05 -7.75
N PHE A 33 -8.27 -0.62 -6.81
CA PHE A 33 -8.09 -0.14 -5.45
C PHE A 33 -6.71 0.48 -5.32
N THR A 34 -6.61 1.63 -4.67
CA THR A 34 -5.35 2.35 -4.54
C THR A 34 -5.13 2.79 -3.09
N ILE A 35 -3.93 2.55 -2.59
CA ILE A 35 -3.47 3.06 -1.29
C ILE A 35 -2.32 4.01 -1.56
N GLY A 36 -2.65 5.26 -1.84
CA GLY A 36 -1.69 6.26 -2.29
C GLY A 36 -1.29 6.05 -3.75
N ASP A 37 -1.40 7.10 -4.54
CA ASP A 37 -0.95 7.15 -5.92
C ASP A 37 -0.93 8.63 -6.33
N PRO A 38 0.09 9.39 -5.93
CA PRO A 38 0.09 10.83 -6.13
C PRO A 38 0.11 11.23 -7.60
N ASN A 39 0.52 10.34 -8.49
CA ASN A 39 0.61 10.62 -9.91
C ASN A 39 -0.54 10.02 -10.72
N SER A 40 -1.62 9.60 -10.06
CA SER A 40 -2.78 9.09 -10.77
C SER A 40 -3.28 10.12 -11.79
N PRO A 41 -3.47 9.74 -13.07
CA PRO A 41 -3.88 10.69 -14.10
C PRO A 41 -5.31 11.19 -13.94
N ASN A 42 -6.14 10.47 -13.21
CA ASN A 42 -7.56 10.80 -13.06
C ASN A 42 -7.84 11.62 -11.80
N PHE A 43 -7.03 11.46 -10.76
CA PHE A 43 -7.17 12.18 -9.50
C PHE A 43 -5.87 12.02 -8.73
N GLY A 44 -5.47 13.03 -8.01
CA GLY A 44 -4.34 12.91 -7.11
C GLY A 44 -4.74 12.07 -5.89
N CYS A 45 -3.95 11.07 -5.57
CA CYS A 45 -4.17 10.23 -4.40
C CYS A 45 -2.93 10.29 -3.52
N PRO A 46 -2.80 11.31 -2.66
CA PRO A 46 -1.59 11.44 -1.83
C PRO A 46 -1.36 10.20 -0.97
N GLY A 47 -0.12 9.94 -0.63
CA GLY A 47 0.24 8.85 0.26
C GLY A 47 -0.32 9.05 1.67
N ASN A 48 -0.38 7.98 2.41
CA ASN A 48 -0.94 7.97 3.76
C ASN A 48 0.18 7.88 4.80
N THR A 49 -0.11 8.33 6.00
CA THR A 49 0.75 8.13 7.17
C THR A 49 0.05 7.16 8.11
N ILE A 50 0.67 6.00 8.32
CA ILE A 50 0.13 4.94 9.17
C ILE A 50 1.15 4.68 10.26
N THR A 51 0.78 4.91 11.52
CA THR A 51 1.75 4.74 12.62
C THR A 51 1.99 3.29 12.99
N GLY A 52 1.02 2.42 12.76
CA GLY A 52 1.16 0.98 12.93
C GLY A 52 1.59 0.30 11.64
N SER A 53 0.95 -0.80 11.30
CA SER A 53 1.30 -1.62 10.14
C SER A 53 0.21 -1.56 9.07
N LEU A 54 0.62 -1.82 7.83
CA LEU A 54 -0.30 -2.04 6.72
C LEU A 54 -0.31 -3.53 6.41
N HIS A 55 -1.45 -4.15 6.54
CA HIS A 55 -1.61 -5.59 6.32
C HIS A 55 -2.71 -5.82 5.29
N MET A 56 -2.36 -6.47 4.21
CA MET A 56 -3.26 -6.73 3.10
C MET A 56 -3.38 -8.24 2.89
N SER A 57 -4.61 -8.75 2.83
CA SER A 57 -4.88 -10.17 2.66
C SER A 57 -5.84 -10.40 1.49
N HIS A 58 -5.45 -11.30 0.58
CA HIS A 58 -6.31 -11.77 -0.52
C HIS A 58 -6.99 -10.64 -1.28
N SER A 59 -6.22 -9.61 -1.64
CA SER A 59 -6.78 -8.42 -2.27
C SER A 59 -6.15 -8.15 -3.61
N SER A 60 -6.92 -7.56 -4.51
CA SER A 60 -6.43 -7.04 -5.78
C SER A 60 -6.26 -5.53 -5.63
N VAL A 61 -5.03 -5.05 -5.80
CA VAL A 61 -4.68 -3.66 -5.60
C VAL A 61 -3.94 -3.17 -6.82
N PHE A 62 -4.24 -1.96 -7.24
CA PHE A 62 -3.53 -1.35 -8.36
C PHE A 62 -2.21 -0.74 -7.90
N ALA A 63 -2.25 0.07 -6.87
CA ALA A 63 -1.06 0.79 -6.42
C ALA A 63 -1.01 0.95 -4.90
N VAL A 64 0.18 0.84 -4.35
CA VAL A 64 0.51 1.19 -2.97
C VAL A 64 1.73 2.11 -3.06
N GLU A 65 1.51 3.42 -3.01
CA GLU A 65 2.56 4.37 -3.32
C GLU A 65 2.63 5.52 -2.33
N SER A 66 3.85 5.92 -2.02
CA SER A 66 4.15 7.12 -1.22
C SER A 66 3.57 7.12 0.19
N ASN A 67 3.41 5.94 0.78
CA ASN A 67 2.93 5.83 2.15
C ASN A 67 4.10 5.82 3.14
N THR A 68 3.88 6.39 4.31
CA THR A 68 4.83 6.34 5.42
C THR A 68 4.23 5.44 6.49
N ILE A 69 4.87 4.31 6.76
CA ILE A 69 4.38 3.28 7.67
C ILE A 69 5.36 3.10 8.81
N GLY A 70 4.87 3.30 10.05
CA GLY A 70 5.70 3.17 11.24
C GLY A 70 6.07 1.74 11.59
N GLY A 71 5.23 0.79 11.24
CA GLY A 71 5.48 -0.63 11.45
C GLY A 71 5.88 -1.33 10.16
N SER A 72 5.34 -2.52 9.95
CA SER A 72 5.65 -3.34 8.79
C SER A 72 4.53 -3.30 7.75
N VAL A 73 4.90 -3.63 6.52
CA VAL A 73 3.95 -3.79 5.42
C VAL A 73 3.93 -5.26 5.04
N LEU A 74 2.76 -5.87 5.06
CA LEU A 74 2.55 -7.26 4.68
C LEU A 74 1.54 -7.29 3.55
N LEU A 75 1.98 -7.75 2.39
CA LEU A 75 1.16 -7.72 1.18
C LEU A 75 0.90 -9.13 0.67
N ASP A 76 -0.37 -9.47 0.56
CA ASP A 76 -0.84 -10.68 -0.10
C ASP A 76 -1.81 -10.21 -1.19
N ALA A 77 -1.26 -9.87 -2.33
CA ALA A 77 -1.98 -9.29 -3.47
C ALA A 77 -1.55 -9.99 -4.75
N ASP A 78 -2.35 -9.84 -5.81
CA ASP A 78 -2.03 -10.46 -7.08
C ASP A 78 -0.91 -9.71 -7.80
N THR A 79 -1.20 -8.48 -8.22
CA THR A 79 -0.29 -7.67 -9.02
C THR A 79 -0.48 -6.22 -8.61
N LEU A 80 0.59 -5.49 -8.34
CA LEU A 80 0.48 -4.09 -7.91
C LEU A 80 1.72 -3.29 -8.24
N GLU A 81 1.56 -1.98 -8.29
CA GLU A 81 2.67 -1.04 -8.26
C GLU A 81 2.99 -0.72 -6.80
N LEU A 82 4.25 -0.77 -6.45
CA LEU A 82 4.70 -0.61 -5.07
C LEU A 82 5.94 0.29 -5.04
N ASN A 83 5.71 1.59 -4.89
CA ASN A 83 6.77 2.58 -5.07
C ASN A 83 6.72 3.68 -4.02
N GLY A 84 7.89 4.17 -3.65
CA GLY A 84 8.00 5.37 -2.82
C GLY A 84 7.51 5.23 -1.39
N ASN A 85 7.29 4.02 -0.90
CA ASN A 85 6.85 3.83 0.46
C ASN A 85 8.04 3.84 1.43
N ILE A 86 7.79 4.28 2.65
CA ILE A 86 8.77 4.24 3.73
C ILE A 86 8.20 3.34 4.82
N SER A 87 8.91 2.25 5.13
CA SER A 87 8.52 1.32 6.18
C SER A 87 9.62 1.26 7.23
N ASN A 88 9.28 1.55 8.47
CA ASN A 88 10.23 1.43 9.58
C ASN A 88 10.44 -0.01 10.00
N GLY A 89 9.50 -0.89 9.72
CA GLY A 89 9.65 -2.33 9.90
C GLY A 89 10.06 -3.00 8.61
N SER A 90 9.47 -4.15 8.34
CA SER A 90 9.76 -4.94 7.14
C SER A 90 8.72 -4.68 6.05
N LEU A 91 9.12 -4.91 4.81
CA LEU A 91 8.23 -4.93 3.66
C LEU A 91 8.23 -6.34 3.11
N MET A 92 7.13 -7.06 3.27
CA MET A 92 7.04 -8.47 2.96
C MET A 92 5.89 -8.75 2.00
N CYS A 93 6.19 -9.48 0.95
CA CYS A 93 5.20 -9.94 -0.03
C CYS A 93 5.07 -11.45 0.05
N SER A 94 3.85 -11.95 -0.07
CA SER A 94 3.62 -13.39 -0.15
C SER A 94 4.04 -13.93 -1.51
N ASP A 95 4.20 -15.26 -1.60
CA ASP A 95 4.49 -15.93 -2.86
C ASP A 95 3.36 -15.65 -3.86
N GLY A 96 3.74 -15.39 -5.10
CA GLY A 96 2.78 -15.08 -6.15
C GLY A 96 2.42 -13.60 -6.29
N THR A 97 2.85 -12.75 -5.38
CA THR A 97 2.69 -11.32 -5.55
C THR A 97 3.64 -10.81 -6.63
N VAL A 98 3.10 -10.13 -7.62
CA VAL A 98 3.86 -9.59 -8.73
C VAL A 98 3.94 -8.07 -8.62
N ILE A 99 5.16 -7.55 -8.56
CA ILE A 99 5.39 -6.10 -8.50
C ILE A 99 5.58 -5.59 -9.92
N LEU A 100 4.75 -4.65 -10.32
CA LEU A 100 4.82 -4.03 -11.63
C LEU A 100 5.80 -2.86 -11.63
N PRO A 101 6.43 -2.56 -12.78
CA PRO A 101 7.18 -1.31 -12.92
C PRO A 101 6.22 -0.12 -12.78
N GLY A 102 6.70 0.94 -12.15
CA GLY A 102 5.93 2.17 -12.02
C GLY A 102 5.76 2.88 -13.34
N GLU A 103 4.82 3.81 -13.38
CA GLU A 103 4.59 4.65 -14.54
C GLU A 103 5.57 5.84 -14.54
N PRO A 104 5.77 6.50 -15.70
CA PRO A 104 6.59 7.71 -15.74
C PRO A 104 6.07 8.76 -14.75
N GLY A 105 6.96 9.27 -13.92
CA GLY A 105 6.62 10.23 -12.88
C GLY A 105 6.35 9.63 -11.52
N ASP A 106 6.21 8.32 -11.41
CA ASP A 106 6.03 7.66 -10.12
C ASP A 106 7.33 7.72 -9.28
N PRO A 107 7.19 7.73 -7.95
CA PRO A 107 8.36 7.57 -7.09
C PRO A 107 9.05 6.25 -7.39
N THR A 108 10.35 6.19 -7.20
CA THR A 108 11.13 4.99 -7.48
C THR A 108 11.56 4.32 -6.18
N GLY A 109 11.30 3.01 -6.09
CA GLY A 109 11.78 2.20 -4.99
C GLY A 109 11.08 2.48 -3.67
N ASN A 110 11.38 1.65 -2.69
CA ASN A 110 10.87 1.79 -1.33
C ASN A 110 12.02 1.88 -0.35
N THR A 111 11.84 2.62 0.74
CA THR A 111 12.80 2.70 1.83
C THR A 111 12.33 1.77 2.94
N VAL A 112 13.09 0.74 3.23
CA VAL A 112 12.71 -0.29 4.20
C VAL A 112 13.83 -0.45 5.21
N HIS A 113 13.51 -0.28 6.49
CA HIS A 113 14.51 -0.41 7.56
C HIS A 113 14.70 -1.86 8.01
N GLY A 114 13.69 -2.70 7.83
CA GLY A 114 13.76 -4.11 8.14
C GLY A 114 14.03 -4.96 6.90
N LYS A 115 13.46 -6.16 6.89
CA LYS A 115 13.61 -7.10 5.78
C LYS A 115 12.70 -6.69 4.63
N ASN A 116 13.21 -6.79 3.40
CA ASN A 116 12.44 -6.50 2.19
C ASN A 116 12.40 -7.74 1.31
N THR A 117 11.21 -8.32 1.14
CA THR A 117 11.00 -9.49 0.27
C THR A 117 10.18 -9.14 -0.97
N CYS A 118 9.84 -7.87 -1.17
CA CYS A 118 8.96 -7.44 -2.26
C CYS A 118 9.72 -6.95 -3.50
N SER A 119 10.88 -6.43 -3.35
CA SER A 119 11.57 -5.82 -4.49
C SER A 119 13.05 -6.14 -4.54
#